data_02d2df7b9175d943ffc09610a44f0b67
#
_entry.id   02d2df7b9175d943ffc09610a44f0b67
#
_cell.length_a   1.000
_cell.length_b   1.000
_cell.length_c   1.000
_cell.angle_alpha   90.00
_cell.angle_beta   90.00
_cell.angle_gamma   90.00
#
_symmetry.space_group_name_H-M   'P 1'
#
loop_
_entity.id
_entity.type
_entity.pdbx_description
1 polymer ?
#
loop_
_entity_poly.entity_id
_entity_poly.type
_entity_poly.pdbx_seq_one_letter_code
_entity_poly.pdbx_strand_id
1 'polypeptide(L)'
;GLDPFDSRHVVYGTGATIYGTRDLKHWAPQIRGLEETSVRQLLSPPTGKAHLISGNGDIGVMYHESLTASPSRGMAANPVFGSATGLAQAAAKPAYVVRAGWGENGNGAYSNDGGQTWAPFEAQPAIAKDAPGPIATNADGSVLLWSFVHWDGTTHPAHRSADNGATWSEVTSFPKGATPVADPVDPGTFYAFDTATGTLHASTDGGLTFAARATGLSSGDKEFQLAVAPGRSGDLWLSLKGNGLYRSTDGGAAFTKVASCRASYTLGFGKAAPGASYPAVYMVGSTESITAVYRSDDEAKSWVRINDDRHQWGWIGAAIAGDPRIHGRVYVATNGRGVQYGEPV
;
A
#
# COMPACT_ATOMS: atom_id res chain seq x y z
N GLY A 1 -25.31 22.94 -2.38
CA GLY A 1 -25.08 24.10 -3.26
C GLY A 1 -26.25 24.34 -4.21
N LEU A 2 -26.44 25.59 -4.55
CA LEU A 2 -27.36 26.01 -5.61
C LEU A 2 -26.51 26.40 -6.83
N ASP A 3 -26.96 26.00 -8.02
CA ASP A 3 -26.36 26.45 -9.27
C ASP A 3 -26.62 27.93 -9.45
N PRO A 4 -25.61 28.80 -9.59
CA PRO A 4 -25.81 30.24 -9.73
C PRO A 4 -26.46 30.62 -11.06
N PHE A 5 -26.51 29.74 -12.04
CA PHE A 5 -27.06 29.96 -13.38
C PHE A 5 -28.43 29.28 -13.57
N ASP A 6 -28.81 28.32 -12.73
CA ASP A 6 -30.11 27.64 -12.75
C ASP A 6 -30.58 27.37 -11.31
N SER A 7 -31.46 28.24 -10.79
CA SER A 7 -31.98 28.14 -9.42
C SER A 7 -32.76 26.83 -9.13
N ARG A 8 -33.14 26.08 -10.15
CA ARG A 8 -33.80 24.79 -9.99
C ARG A 8 -32.79 23.65 -9.81
N HIS A 9 -31.52 23.89 -10.18
CA HIS A 9 -30.46 22.88 -10.04
C HIS A 9 -29.84 23.01 -8.64
N VAL A 10 -30.12 22.02 -7.83
CA VAL A 10 -29.59 21.93 -6.46
C VAL A 10 -28.73 20.69 -6.38
N VAL A 11 -27.56 20.82 -5.76
CA VAL A 11 -26.64 19.70 -5.51
C VAL A 11 -26.31 19.65 -4.02
N TYR A 12 -26.20 18.43 -3.47
CA TYR A 12 -25.62 18.21 -2.16
C TYR A 12 -24.66 17.02 -2.16
N GLY A 13 -23.62 17.12 -1.35
CA GLY A 13 -22.65 16.06 -1.13
C GLY A 13 -22.95 15.28 0.13
N THR A 14 -22.71 13.98 0.09
CA THR A 14 -22.64 13.07 1.23
C THR A 14 -21.20 12.57 1.36
N GLY A 15 -20.88 11.78 2.39
CA GLY A 15 -19.60 11.07 2.49
C GLY A 15 -19.36 10.03 1.39
N ALA A 16 -20.35 9.71 0.57
CA ALA A 16 -20.25 8.65 -0.44
C ALA A 16 -20.48 9.16 -1.88
N THR A 17 -21.15 10.29 -2.10
CA THR A 17 -21.47 10.76 -3.45
C THR A 17 -22.06 12.17 -3.48
N ILE A 18 -22.24 12.70 -4.70
CA ILE A 18 -22.94 13.94 -4.97
C ILE A 18 -24.27 13.62 -5.63
N TYR A 19 -25.36 14.16 -5.08
CA TYR A 19 -26.71 14.10 -5.64
C TYR A 19 -27.13 15.44 -6.20
N GLY A 20 -27.83 15.42 -7.31
CA GLY A 20 -28.43 16.60 -7.88
C GLY A 20 -29.90 16.41 -8.23
N THR A 21 -30.64 17.51 -8.20
CA THR A 21 -32.04 17.60 -8.60
C THR A 21 -32.30 18.88 -9.36
N ARG A 22 -33.36 18.87 -10.19
CA ARG A 22 -33.90 20.09 -10.84
C ARG A 22 -35.36 20.34 -10.49
N ASP A 23 -35.96 19.50 -9.65
CA ASP A 23 -37.37 19.58 -9.26
C ASP A 23 -37.60 19.43 -7.74
N LEU A 24 -36.53 19.22 -6.98
CA LEU A 24 -36.51 18.95 -5.54
C LEU A 24 -37.25 17.69 -5.10
N LYS A 25 -37.75 16.90 -6.06
CA LYS A 25 -38.48 15.64 -5.81
C LYS A 25 -37.68 14.43 -6.21
N HIS A 26 -37.01 14.50 -7.36
CA HIS A 26 -36.21 13.42 -7.90
C HIS A 26 -34.73 13.76 -7.80
N TRP A 27 -33.98 12.93 -7.12
CA TRP A 27 -32.56 13.08 -6.90
C TRP A 27 -31.81 11.97 -7.61
N ALA A 28 -30.76 12.31 -8.32
CA ALA A 28 -29.90 11.35 -9.01
C ALA A 28 -28.43 11.61 -8.69
N PRO A 29 -27.58 10.55 -8.63
CA PRO A 29 -26.14 10.72 -8.49
C PRO A 29 -25.56 11.53 -9.66
N GLN A 30 -24.72 12.52 -9.35
CA GLN A 30 -24.03 13.37 -10.31
C GLN A 30 -22.51 13.16 -10.19
N ILE A 31 -22.06 11.96 -10.48
CA ILE A 31 -20.68 11.51 -10.24
C ILE A 31 -19.89 11.25 -11.51
N ARG A 32 -20.44 11.57 -12.69
CA ARG A 32 -19.72 11.33 -13.96
C ARG A 32 -18.42 12.14 -14.01
N GLY A 33 -17.27 11.43 -14.01
CA GLY A 33 -15.94 12.02 -13.95
C GLY A 33 -15.51 12.44 -12.54
N LEU A 34 -16.30 12.09 -11.53
CA LEU A 34 -15.99 12.30 -10.12
C LEU A 34 -16.01 10.95 -9.41
N GLU A 35 -14.98 10.67 -8.63
CA GLU A 35 -14.90 9.49 -7.76
C GLU A 35 -14.31 9.87 -6.42
N GLU A 36 -14.89 9.34 -5.35
CA GLU A 36 -14.48 9.64 -3.98
C GLU A 36 -13.58 8.56 -3.36
N THR A 37 -13.20 7.54 -4.12
CA THR A 37 -12.43 6.42 -3.59
C THR A 37 -11.07 6.86 -3.08
N SER A 38 -10.85 6.71 -1.77
CA SER A 38 -9.53 6.88 -1.14
C SER A 38 -8.74 5.58 -1.26
N VAL A 39 -7.88 5.49 -2.25
CA VAL A 39 -7.03 4.32 -2.46
C VAL A 39 -5.81 4.41 -1.54
N ARG A 40 -5.62 3.41 -0.68
CA ARG A 40 -4.56 3.39 0.35
C ARG A 40 -3.45 2.40 0.05
N GLN A 41 -3.77 1.32 -0.66
CA GLN A 41 -2.83 0.23 -0.94
C GLN A 41 -3.04 -0.32 -2.33
N LEU A 42 -1.95 -0.69 -2.98
CA LEU A 42 -1.93 -1.29 -4.30
C LEU A 42 -1.02 -2.52 -4.28
N LEU A 43 -1.52 -3.64 -4.77
CA LEU A 43 -0.79 -4.88 -4.95
C LEU A 43 -1.00 -5.37 -6.39
N SER A 44 0.05 -5.40 -7.21
CA SER A 44 0.01 -6.01 -8.52
C SER A 44 0.60 -7.42 -8.45
N PRO A 45 -0.23 -8.48 -8.57
CA PRO A 45 0.25 -9.84 -8.43
C PRO A 45 1.15 -10.25 -9.62
N PRO A 46 2.24 -11.02 -9.37
CA PRO A 46 3.12 -11.49 -10.45
C PRO A 46 2.48 -12.58 -11.30
N THR A 47 1.41 -13.21 -10.82
CA THR A 47 0.69 -14.29 -11.48
C THR A 47 -0.82 -14.17 -11.25
N GLY A 48 -1.62 -14.94 -11.98
CA GLY A 48 -3.07 -14.97 -11.83
C GLY A 48 -3.78 -14.00 -12.77
N LYS A 49 -5.10 -13.85 -12.59
CA LYS A 49 -5.97 -13.06 -13.48
C LYS A 49 -5.97 -11.57 -13.14
N ALA A 50 -5.81 -11.22 -11.85
CA ALA A 50 -5.80 -9.81 -11.46
C ALA A 50 -4.61 -9.08 -12.06
N HIS A 51 -4.87 -7.90 -12.59
CA HIS A 51 -3.83 -6.92 -12.86
C HIS A 51 -3.42 -6.21 -11.57
N LEU A 52 -4.41 -6.01 -10.70
CA LEU A 52 -4.27 -5.23 -9.48
C LEU A 52 -5.25 -5.71 -8.42
N ILE A 53 -4.86 -5.61 -7.16
CA ILE A 53 -5.73 -5.62 -5.99
C ILE A 53 -5.55 -4.27 -5.30
N SER A 54 -6.65 -3.53 -5.10
CA SER A 54 -6.62 -2.24 -4.40
C SER A 54 -7.24 -2.35 -3.01
N GLY A 55 -6.58 -1.77 -2.02
CA GLY A 55 -7.11 -1.56 -0.68
C GLY A 55 -7.58 -0.12 -0.54
N ASN A 56 -8.86 0.07 -0.24
CA ASN A 56 -9.51 1.36 -0.26
C ASN A 56 -10.08 1.73 1.12
N GLY A 57 -10.21 3.02 1.38
CA GLY A 57 -11.07 3.54 2.44
C GLY A 57 -12.52 3.31 2.06
N ASP A 58 -13.36 3.02 3.06
CA ASP A 58 -14.82 2.91 3.02
C ASP A 58 -15.41 1.78 2.16
N ILE A 59 -14.71 1.33 1.14
CA ILE A 59 -15.14 0.28 0.21
C ILE A 59 -14.20 -0.93 0.16
N GLY A 60 -13.34 -1.10 1.17
CA GLY A 60 -12.53 -2.31 1.39
C GLY A 60 -11.57 -2.66 0.26
N VAL A 61 -11.49 -3.93 -0.08
CA VAL A 61 -10.54 -4.45 -1.08
C VAL A 61 -11.26 -4.83 -2.36
N MET A 62 -10.68 -4.45 -3.51
CA MET A 62 -11.21 -4.74 -4.83
C MET A 62 -10.21 -5.54 -5.67
N TYR A 63 -10.72 -6.51 -6.46
CA TYR A 63 -9.95 -7.39 -7.33
C TYR A 63 -10.18 -7.01 -8.79
N HIS A 64 -9.17 -6.48 -9.48
CA HIS A 64 -9.26 -5.93 -10.83
C HIS A 64 -8.75 -6.92 -11.87
N GLU A 65 -9.65 -7.60 -12.58
CA GLU A 65 -9.34 -8.45 -13.74
C GLU A 65 -9.28 -7.64 -15.04
N SER A 66 -9.84 -6.45 -15.06
CA SER A 66 -9.83 -5.50 -16.17
C SER A 66 -9.37 -4.14 -15.68
N LEU A 67 -8.64 -3.41 -16.52
CA LEU A 67 -8.24 -2.02 -16.26
C LEU A 67 -9.20 -1.01 -16.91
N THR A 68 -10.16 -1.47 -17.70
CA THR A 68 -11.12 -0.64 -18.44
C THR A 68 -12.56 -0.80 -17.96
N ALA A 69 -12.77 -1.63 -16.94
CA ALA A 69 -14.09 -1.86 -16.36
C ALA A 69 -13.97 -1.94 -14.83
N SER A 70 -14.99 -1.50 -14.13
CA SER A 70 -15.09 -1.64 -12.69
C SER A 70 -15.09 -3.11 -12.28
N PRO A 71 -14.54 -3.47 -11.11
CA PRO A 71 -14.53 -4.85 -10.61
C PRO A 71 -15.93 -5.43 -10.52
N SER A 72 -16.24 -6.45 -11.32
CA SER A 72 -17.57 -7.06 -11.38
C SER A 72 -18.01 -7.74 -10.08
N ARG A 73 -17.05 -8.12 -9.24
CA ARG A 73 -17.30 -8.78 -7.95
C ARG A 73 -17.61 -7.79 -6.81
N GLY A 74 -17.39 -6.47 -7.04
CA GLY A 74 -17.48 -5.47 -5.99
C GLY A 74 -16.44 -5.66 -4.89
N MET A 75 -16.76 -5.24 -3.67
CA MET A 75 -15.91 -5.41 -2.49
C MET A 75 -15.67 -6.89 -2.16
N ALA A 76 -14.44 -7.20 -1.75
CA ALA A 76 -14.10 -8.52 -1.26
C ALA A 76 -14.93 -8.88 -0.01
N ALA A 77 -15.58 -10.03 -0.05
CA ALA A 77 -16.36 -10.59 1.05
C ALA A 77 -15.52 -11.52 1.95
N ASN A 78 -16.11 -12.01 3.04
CA ASN A 78 -15.56 -12.98 4.00
C ASN A 78 -14.22 -12.58 4.65
N PRO A 79 -14.22 -11.58 5.52
CA PRO A 79 -15.31 -10.66 5.87
C PRO A 79 -15.36 -9.44 4.94
N VAL A 80 -16.44 -8.68 5.01
CA VAL A 80 -16.51 -7.35 4.39
C VAL A 80 -15.80 -6.36 5.29
N PHE A 81 -14.89 -5.57 4.72
CA PHE A 81 -14.25 -4.43 5.41
C PHE A 81 -14.79 -3.13 4.84
N GLY A 82 -15.13 -2.18 5.71
CA GLY A 82 -15.40 -0.80 5.29
C GLY A 82 -14.13 -0.12 4.79
N SER A 83 -13.02 -0.25 5.52
CA SER A 83 -11.74 0.34 5.12
C SER A 83 -10.61 -0.68 5.23
N ALA A 84 -9.81 -0.81 4.19
CA ALA A 84 -8.59 -1.62 4.22
C ALA A 84 -7.47 -0.86 4.96
N THR A 85 -6.75 -1.57 5.84
CA THR A 85 -5.60 -1.06 6.59
C THR A 85 -4.32 -1.83 6.31
N GLY A 86 -4.43 -3.04 5.75
CA GLY A 86 -3.31 -3.90 5.39
C GLY A 86 -3.62 -4.78 4.19
N LEU A 87 -2.66 -4.93 3.29
CA LEU A 87 -2.69 -5.83 2.13
C LEU A 87 -1.27 -6.30 1.84
N ALA A 88 -1.03 -7.61 1.92
CA ALA A 88 0.28 -8.18 1.66
C ALA A 88 0.18 -9.54 0.95
N GLN A 89 1.20 -9.88 0.17
CA GLN A 89 1.31 -11.12 -0.60
C GLN A 89 2.62 -11.83 -0.24
N ALA A 90 2.57 -13.14 -0.11
CA ALA A 90 3.77 -13.96 0.05
C ALA A 90 4.54 -14.03 -1.27
N ALA A 91 5.77 -13.54 -1.29
CA ALA A 91 6.55 -13.39 -2.53
C ALA A 91 6.86 -14.74 -3.21
N ALA A 92 7.16 -15.79 -2.43
CA ALA A 92 7.42 -17.13 -2.94
C ALA A 92 6.14 -17.97 -3.14
N LYS A 93 4.98 -17.47 -2.65
CA LYS A 93 3.68 -18.14 -2.78
C LYS A 93 2.61 -17.10 -3.19
N PRO A 94 2.63 -16.59 -4.43
CA PRO A 94 1.78 -15.46 -4.84
C PRO A 94 0.26 -15.71 -4.74
N ALA A 95 -0.17 -16.96 -4.65
CA ALA A 95 -1.57 -17.29 -4.38
C ALA A 95 -2.00 -16.93 -2.94
N TYR A 96 -1.03 -16.84 -2.00
CA TYR A 96 -1.31 -16.48 -0.63
C TYR A 96 -1.24 -14.96 -0.44
N VAL A 97 -2.38 -14.39 -0.11
CA VAL A 97 -2.56 -12.94 0.13
C VAL A 97 -3.28 -12.75 1.45
N VAL A 98 -2.89 -11.75 2.21
CA VAL A 98 -3.55 -11.40 3.47
C VAL A 98 -4.03 -9.96 3.43
N ARG A 99 -5.10 -9.69 4.15
CA ARG A 99 -5.66 -8.34 4.29
C ARG A 99 -6.13 -8.07 5.71
N ALA A 100 -6.06 -6.80 6.11
CA ALA A 100 -6.61 -6.29 7.35
C ALA A 100 -7.48 -5.07 7.08
N GLY A 101 -8.43 -4.79 7.97
CA GLY A 101 -9.31 -3.63 7.82
C GLY A 101 -10.37 -3.53 8.89
N TRP A 102 -11.15 -2.45 8.84
CA TRP A 102 -12.28 -2.20 9.71
C TRP A 102 -13.50 -3.00 9.23
N GLY A 103 -13.92 -4.00 9.99
CA GLY A 103 -15.05 -4.86 9.66
C GLY A 103 -15.87 -5.24 10.89
N GLU A 104 -17.18 -5.42 10.71
CA GLU A 104 -18.09 -5.80 11.81
C GLU A 104 -17.90 -7.25 12.24
N ASN A 105 -17.58 -8.15 11.30
CA ASN A 105 -17.51 -9.59 11.50
C ASN A 105 -16.09 -10.14 11.34
N GLY A 106 -15.09 -9.38 11.76
CA GLY A 106 -13.68 -9.71 11.67
C GLY A 106 -12.88 -8.65 10.94
N ASN A 107 -11.60 -8.55 11.28
CA ASN A 107 -10.71 -7.47 10.86
C ASN A 107 -9.52 -7.98 10.04
N GLY A 108 -9.35 -9.29 9.93
CA GLY A 108 -8.27 -9.92 9.17
C GLY A 108 -8.75 -11.14 8.39
N ALA A 109 -8.15 -11.36 7.22
CA ALA A 109 -8.47 -12.48 6.34
C ALA A 109 -7.30 -12.86 5.45
N TYR A 110 -7.36 -14.08 4.91
CA TYR A 110 -6.40 -14.60 3.95
C TYR A 110 -7.10 -15.15 2.71
N SER A 111 -6.33 -15.24 1.62
CA SER A 111 -6.69 -15.87 0.36
C SER A 111 -5.61 -16.88 -0.02
N ASN A 112 -6.01 -17.99 -0.64
CA ASN A 112 -5.12 -18.99 -1.23
C ASN A 112 -5.20 -19.03 -2.76
N ASP A 113 -5.93 -18.12 -3.37
CA ASP A 113 -6.19 -18.05 -4.82
C ASP A 113 -5.84 -16.68 -5.43
N GLY A 114 -4.90 -15.97 -4.79
CA GLY A 114 -4.43 -14.67 -5.27
C GLY A 114 -5.40 -13.52 -5.06
N GLY A 115 -6.26 -13.61 -4.04
CA GLY A 115 -7.20 -12.55 -3.68
C GLY A 115 -8.57 -12.66 -4.34
N GLN A 116 -8.87 -13.77 -5.05
CA GLN A 116 -10.18 -13.98 -5.67
C GLN A 116 -11.26 -14.31 -4.63
N THR A 117 -10.93 -15.18 -3.67
CA THR A 117 -11.78 -15.51 -2.54
C THR A 117 -11.02 -15.36 -1.23
N TRP A 118 -11.74 -15.15 -0.15
CA TRP A 118 -11.19 -14.85 1.16
C TRP A 118 -11.83 -15.70 2.25
N ALA A 119 -11.06 -16.01 3.27
CA ALA A 119 -11.51 -16.61 4.52
C ALA A 119 -11.02 -15.78 5.70
N PRO A 120 -11.84 -15.54 6.74
CA PRO A 120 -11.38 -14.87 7.94
C PRO A 120 -10.31 -15.71 8.65
N PHE A 121 -9.42 -15.08 9.41
CA PHE A 121 -8.58 -15.82 10.35
C PHE A 121 -9.47 -16.50 11.39
N GLU A 122 -9.07 -17.69 11.83
CA GLU A 122 -9.81 -18.48 12.83
C GLU A 122 -9.90 -17.75 14.18
N ALA A 123 -8.79 -17.10 14.57
CA ALA A 123 -8.75 -16.20 15.72
C ALA A 123 -8.13 -14.85 15.33
N GLN A 124 -8.40 -13.85 16.15
CA GLN A 124 -7.82 -12.51 15.97
C GLN A 124 -7.47 -11.92 17.34
N PRO A 125 -6.38 -11.14 17.45
CA PRO A 125 -6.11 -10.38 18.66
C PRO A 125 -7.31 -9.48 19.00
N ALA A 126 -7.69 -9.41 20.27
CA ALA A 126 -8.84 -8.61 20.69
C ALA A 126 -8.75 -7.15 20.25
N ILE A 127 -7.52 -6.59 20.22
CA ILE A 127 -7.24 -5.23 19.78
C ILE A 127 -7.53 -4.99 18.28
N ALA A 128 -7.56 -6.04 17.46
CA ALA A 128 -7.84 -5.91 16.02
C ALA A 128 -9.23 -5.32 15.76
N LYS A 129 -10.19 -5.49 16.68
CA LYS A 129 -11.53 -4.91 16.56
C LYS A 129 -11.49 -3.38 16.62
N ASP A 130 -10.63 -2.82 17.45
CA ASP A 130 -10.62 -1.39 17.74
C ASP A 130 -9.51 -0.63 17.00
N ALA A 131 -8.48 -1.33 16.56
CA ALA A 131 -7.30 -0.70 15.97
C ALA A 131 -6.64 -1.55 14.85
N PRO A 132 -7.38 -2.08 13.86
CA PRO A 132 -6.75 -2.85 12.79
C PRO A 132 -5.78 -1.96 12.04
N GLY A 133 -4.53 -2.40 11.95
CA GLY A 133 -3.45 -1.71 11.27
C GLY A 133 -2.83 -2.55 10.15
N PRO A 134 -1.62 -2.19 9.68
CA PRO A 134 -0.95 -2.90 8.62
C PRO A 134 -0.57 -4.33 9.02
N ILE A 135 -0.72 -5.25 8.07
CA ILE A 135 -0.37 -6.66 8.19
C ILE A 135 0.66 -7.04 7.12
N ALA A 136 1.61 -7.89 7.48
CA ALA A 136 2.54 -8.51 6.54
C ALA A 136 2.48 -10.03 6.65
N THR A 137 2.87 -10.70 5.56
CA THR A 137 3.20 -12.12 5.55
C THR A 137 4.63 -12.30 5.03
N ASN A 138 5.37 -13.28 5.56
CA ASN A 138 6.73 -13.57 5.08
C ASN A 138 6.74 -14.18 3.67
N ALA A 139 7.93 -14.39 3.12
CA ALA A 139 8.10 -14.81 1.73
C ALA A 139 7.32 -16.07 1.36
N ASP A 140 7.24 -17.08 2.23
CA ASP A 140 6.58 -18.36 1.98
C ASP A 140 5.12 -18.46 2.50
N GLY A 141 4.63 -17.42 3.18
CA GLY A 141 3.27 -17.37 3.71
C GLY A 141 3.06 -18.12 5.02
N SER A 142 4.13 -18.53 5.70
CA SER A 142 4.06 -19.30 6.95
C SER A 142 3.93 -18.45 8.21
N VAL A 143 4.28 -17.16 8.14
CA VAL A 143 4.23 -16.22 9.27
C VAL A 143 3.47 -14.97 8.90
N LEU A 144 2.62 -14.53 9.83
CA LEU A 144 1.91 -13.26 9.78
C LEU A 144 2.42 -12.35 10.89
N LEU A 145 2.55 -11.06 10.59
CA LEU A 145 2.87 -10.02 11.56
C LEU A 145 1.87 -8.88 11.38
N TRP A 146 1.08 -8.61 12.41
CA TRP A 146 -0.01 -7.63 12.38
C TRP A 146 0.24 -6.53 13.40
N SER A 147 0.41 -5.30 12.93
CA SER A 147 0.56 -4.09 13.74
C SER A 147 -0.80 -3.44 13.99
N PHE A 148 -0.96 -2.74 15.10
CA PHE A 148 -2.24 -2.16 15.51
C PHE A 148 -2.10 -0.66 15.72
N VAL A 149 -2.91 0.09 14.97
CA VAL A 149 -2.98 1.55 15.03
C VAL A 149 -4.44 1.97 15.01
N HIS A 150 -4.88 2.63 16.06
CA HIS A 150 -6.21 3.21 16.14
C HIS A 150 -6.32 4.44 15.23
N TRP A 151 -7.52 4.79 14.80
CA TRP A 151 -7.76 5.93 13.91
C TRP A 151 -7.31 7.27 14.49
N ASP A 152 -7.25 7.43 15.81
CA ASP A 152 -6.73 8.62 16.50
C ASP A 152 -5.19 8.66 16.60
N GLY A 153 -4.52 7.64 16.08
CA GLY A 153 -3.07 7.49 16.10
C GLY A 153 -2.52 6.77 17.33
N THR A 154 -3.36 6.27 18.23
CA THR A 154 -2.92 5.42 19.33
C THR A 154 -2.37 4.10 18.80
N THR A 155 -1.19 3.71 19.26
CA THR A 155 -0.47 2.52 18.80
C THR A 155 -0.44 1.43 19.87
N HIS A 156 -0.50 0.18 19.43
CA HIS A 156 -0.48 -0.99 20.29
C HIS A 156 0.63 -1.97 19.87
N PRO A 157 1.01 -2.94 20.71
CA PRO A 157 1.97 -3.98 20.35
C PRO A 157 1.49 -4.77 19.14
N ALA A 158 2.44 -5.12 18.24
CA ALA A 158 2.15 -6.02 17.14
C ALA A 158 1.95 -7.46 17.63
N HIS A 159 1.23 -8.27 16.86
CA HIS A 159 1.04 -9.69 17.10
C HIS A 159 1.52 -10.52 15.93
N ARG A 160 2.06 -11.69 16.26
CA ARG A 160 2.58 -12.67 15.30
C ARG A 160 1.72 -13.94 15.33
N SER A 161 1.49 -14.51 14.16
CA SER A 161 0.94 -15.86 14.00
C SER A 161 1.86 -16.71 13.14
N ALA A 162 1.99 -18.00 13.45
CA ALA A 162 2.73 -18.98 12.65
C ALA A 162 1.85 -20.18 12.24
N ASP A 163 0.54 -20.01 12.34
CA ASP A 163 -0.47 -21.04 12.08
C ASP A 163 -1.66 -20.47 11.28
N ASN A 164 -1.37 -19.55 10.38
CA ASN A 164 -2.36 -18.91 9.50
C ASN A 164 -3.50 -18.20 10.27
N GLY A 165 -3.17 -17.57 11.40
CA GLY A 165 -4.14 -16.80 12.17
C GLY A 165 -5.02 -17.63 13.10
N ALA A 166 -4.66 -18.89 13.39
CA ALA A 166 -5.34 -19.69 14.40
C ALA A 166 -4.97 -19.25 15.82
N THR A 167 -3.69 -18.89 16.04
CA THR A 167 -3.23 -18.29 17.30
C THR A 167 -2.34 -17.06 17.05
N TRP A 168 -2.32 -16.16 18.04
CA TRP A 168 -1.56 -14.92 17.96
C TRP A 168 -0.81 -14.66 19.26
N SER A 169 0.43 -14.22 19.16
CA SER A 169 1.29 -13.84 20.29
C SER A 169 1.80 -12.42 20.12
N GLU A 170 1.79 -11.64 21.20
CA GLU A 170 2.32 -10.28 21.21
C GLU A 170 3.84 -10.28 20.96
N VAL A 171 4.32 -9.34 20.16
CA VAL A 171 5.74 -9.08 19.86
C VAL A 171 6.14 -7.75 20.51
N THR A 172 6.55 -7.80 21.77
CA THR A 172 6.85 -6.61 22.58
C THR A 172 8.05 -5.81 22.09
N SER A 173 8.99 -6.44 21.36
CA SER A 173 10.16 -5.80 20.77
C SER A 173 9.89 -5.12 19.43
N PHE A 174 8.70 -5.32 18.83
CA PHE A 174 8.31 -4.62 17.60
C PHE A 174 8.00 -3.14 17.91
N PRO A 175 8.51 -2.16 17.13
CA PRO A 175 8.20 -0.76 17.37
C PRO A 175 6.72 -0.48 17.16
N LYS A 176 6.06 0.03 18.20
CA LYS A 176 4.60 0.23 18.21
C LYS A 176 4.17 1.17 17.08
N GLY A 177 3.16 0.74 16.34
CA GLY A 177 2.59 1.50 15.25
C GLY A 177 3.42 1.51 13.95
N ALA A 178 4.57 0.87 13.93
CA ALA A 178 5.33 0.71 12.69
C ALA A 178 4.63 -0.26 11.72
N THR A 179 4.89 -0.09 10.43
CA THR A 179 4.42 -1.01 9.39
C THR A 179 5.40 -2.16 9.26
N PRO A 180 4.96 -3.42 9.45
CA PRO A 180 5.80 -4.59 9.20
C PRO A 180 6.04 -4.77 7.69
N VAL A 181 7.30 -5.03 7.33
CA VAL A 181 7.72 -5.30 5.95
C VAL A 181 8.53 -6.60 5.94
N ALA A 182 8.09 -7.57 5.15
CA ALA A 182 8.80 -8.84 5.01
C ALA A 182 9.89 -8.76 3.94
N ASP A 183 10.98 -9.49 4.14
CA ASP A 183 11.94 -9.76 3.08
C ASP A 183 11.31 -10.69 2.04
N PRO A 184 11.36 -10.38 0.74
CA PRO A 184 10.70 -11.18 -0.30
C PRO A 184 11.42 -12.49 -0.63
N VAL A 185 12.61 -12.72 -0.07
CA VAL A 185 13.45 -13.89 -0.35
C VAL A 185 13.71 -14.71 0.90
N ASP A 186 14.06 -14.04 2.01
CA ASP A 186 14.33 -14.68 3.29
C ASP A 186 13.06 -14.72 4.15
N PRO A 187 12.43 -15.90 4.35
CA PRO A 187 11.22 -15.99 5.14
C PRO A 187 11.44 -15.74 6.64
N GLY A 188 12.67 -15.77 7.13
CA GLY A 188 13.02 -15.44 8.51
C GLY A 188 13.11 -13.97 8.79
N THR A 189 13.15 -13.11 7.77
CA THR A 189 13.50 -11.70 7.94
C THR A 189 12.30 -10.76 7.76
N PHE A 190 12.14 -9.85 8.74
CA PHE A 190 11.20 -8.73 8.71
C PHE A 190 11.90 -7.44 9.09
N TYR A 191 11.36 -6.34 8.63
CA TYR A 191 11.82 -4.98 8.92
C TYR A 191 10.67 -4.10 9.43
N ALA A 192 11.01 -3.10 10.23
CA ALA A 192 10.08 -2.07 10.68
C ALA A 192 10.84 -0.74 10.88
N PHE A 193 10.31 0.35 10.36
CA PHE A 193 10.89 1.67 10.58
C PHE A 193 10.11 2.43 11.65
N ASP A 194 10.79 2.80 12.71
CA ASP A 194 10.24 3.66 13.77
C ASP A 194 10.46 5.12 13.41
N THR A 195 9.40 5.79 12.99
CA THR A 195 9.43 7.21 12.62
C THR A 195 9.67 8.16 13.80
N ALA A 196 9.36 7.74 15.03
CA ALA A 196 9.57 8.58 16.21
C ALA A 196 11.05 8.75 16.53
N THR A 197 11.83 7.70 16.33
CA THR A 197 13.26 7.66 16.67
C THR A 197 14.20 7.72 15.45
N GLY A 198 13.66 7.55 14.23
CA GLY A 198 14.47 7.40 13.02
C GLY A 198 15.31 6.11 13.02
N THR A 199 14.75 5.03 13.57
CA THR A 199 15.43 3.74 13.73
C THR A 199 14.82 2.69 12.85
N LEU A 200 15.62 1.99 12.05
CA LEU A 200 15.22 0.74 11.44
C LEU A 200 15.42 -0.40 12.44
N HIS A 201 14.40 -1.17 12.64
CA HIS A 201 14.43 -2.44 13.38
C HIS A 201 14.37 -3.61 12.40
N ALA A 202 15.04 -4.71 12.72
CA ALA A 202 15.00 -5.94 11.94
C ALA A 202 14.82 -7.16 12.86
N SER A 203 14.14 -8.16 12.31
CA SER A 203 14.03 -9.52 12.85
C SER A 203 14.67 -10.48 11.85
N THR A 204 15.37 -11.50 12.34
CA THR A 204 15.92 -12.62 11.54
C THR A 204 15.46 -13.97 12.06
N ASP A 205 14.47 -13.99 12.92
CA ASP A 205 13.90 -15.15 13.60
C ASP A 205 12.40 -15.36 13.31
N GLY A 206 11.96 -14.88 12.15
CA GLY A 206 10.56 -15.00 11.72
C GLY A 206 9.62 -14.07 12.48
N GLY A 207 10.08 -12.91 12.91
CA GLY A 207 9.26 -11.90 13.58
C GLY A 207 9.02 -12.16 15.06
N LEU A 208 9.79 -13.07 15.69
CA LEU A 208 9.71 -13.33 17.13
C LEU A 208 10.32 -12.19 17.93
N THR A 209 11.49 -11.69 17.51
CA THR A 209 12.16 -10.57 18.15
C THR A 209 12.64 -9.55 17.14
N PHE A 210 12.67 -8.27 17.55
CA PHE A 210 13.18 -7.16 16.76
C PHE A 210 14.29 -6.44 17.51
N ALA A 211 15.36 -6.09 16.79
CA ALA A 211 16.46 -5.29 17.31
C ALA A 211 16.74 -4.09 16.39
N ALA A 212 17.26 -2.99 16.96
CA ALA A 212 17.72 -1.85 16.18
C ALA A 212 18.81 -2.29 15.19
N ARG A 213 18.69 -1.93 13.92
CA ARG A 213 19.60 -2.27 12.85
C ARG A 213 20.36 -1.05 12.32
N ALA A 214 19.67 0.09 12.16
CA ALA A 214 20.24 1.39 11.84
C ALA A 214 19.54 2.48 12.63
N THR A 215 20.26 3.51 13.00
CA THR A 215 19.76 4.67 13.75
C THR A 215 20.17 5.98 13.06
N GLY A 216 19.57 7.09 13.48
CA GLY A 216 19.93 8.42 12.97
C GLY A 216 19.38 8.74 11.59
N LEU A 217 18.40 7.97 11.12
CA LEU A 217 17.62 8.34 9.94
C LEU A 217 16.64 9.47 10.30
N SER A 218 16.13 10.18 9.28
CA SER A 218 15.19 11.28 9.54
C SER A 218 13.94 10.77 10.27
N SER A 219 13.55 11.49 11.31
CA SER A 219 12.44 11.14 12.21
C SER A 219 11.38 12.24 12.25
N GLY A 220 10.23 11.94 12.86
CA GLY A 220 9.16 12.90 13.13
C GLY A 220 8.10 13.04 12.04
N ASP A 221 8.34 12.58 10.82
CA ASP A 221 7.31 12.50 9.79
C ASP A 221 6.60 11.14 9.90
N LYS A 222 5.28 11.17 10.09
CA LYS A 222 4.46 9.94 10.20
C LYS A 222 4.23 9.26 8.84
N GLU A 223 4.44 9.97 7.76
CA GLU A 223 4.25 9.44 6.42
C GLU A 223 5.60 9.04 5.81
N PHE A 224 5.80 7.76 5.72
CA PHE A 224 6.98 7.13 5.13
C PHE A 224 6.56 5.85 4.39
N GLN A 225 7.45 5.33 3.60
CA GLN A 225 7.30 3.99 3.05
C GLN A 225 8.64 3.26 3.08
N LEU A 226 8.65 2.10 3.74
CA LEU A 226 9.74 1.13 3.67
C LEU A 226 9.31 0.01 2.73
N ALA A 227 10.19 -0.39 1.82
CA ALA A 227 9.96 -1.52 0.92
C ALA A 227 11.26 -2.28 0.70
N VAL A 228 11.15 -3.57 0.38
CA VAL A 228 12.28 -4.41 -0.04
C VAL A 228 12.11 -4.70 -1.53
N ALA A 229 13.20 -4.58 -2.29
CA ALA A 229 13.16 -4.80 -3.74
C ALA A 229 12.80 -6.26 -4.06
N PRO A 230 11.83 -6.54 -4.95
CA PRO A 230 11.41 -7.89 -5.30
C PRO A 230 12.57 -8.76 -5.76
N GLY A 231 12.68 -9.97 -5.20
CA GLY A 231 13.74 -10.94 -5.51
C GLY A 231 15.13 -10.57 -4.99
N ARG A 232 15.25 -9.58 -4.11
CA ARG A 232 16.52 -9.09 -3.55
C ARG A 232 16.45 -9.06 -2.03
N SER A 233 17.02 -10.06 -1.36
CA SER A 233 17.08 -10.05 0.11
C SER A 233 17.94 -8.89 0.60
N GLY A 234 17.44 -8.15 1.58
CA GLY A 234 18.17 -7.07 2.23
C GLY A 234 18.37 -5.81 1.38
N ASP A 235 17.75 -5.68 0.21
CA ASP A 235 17.78 -4.45 -0.60
C ASP A 235 16.57 -3.56 -0.25
N LEU A 236 16.76 -2.69 0.73
CA LEU A 236 15.71 -1.85 1.31
C LEU A 236 15.70 -0.45 0.70
N TRP A 237 14.51 0.05 0.51
CA TRP A 237 14.25 1.40 0.07
C TRP A 237 13.34 2.11 1.06
N LEU A 238 13.75 3.30 1.50
CA LEU A 238 13.03 4.09 2.48
C LEU A 238 12.71 5.48 1.91
N SER A 239 11.44 5.73 1.70
CA SER A 239 10.88 7.01 1.24
C SER A 239 10.52 7.85 2.46
N LEU A 240 11.08 9.05 2.59
CA LEU A 240 10.93 9.95 3.73
C LEU A 240 10.46 11.35 3.29
N LYS A 241 9.48 11.40 2.37
CA LYS A 241 8.89 12.64 1.84
C LYS A 241 9.94 13.67 1.41
N GLY A 242 9.87 14.88 1.99
CA GLY A 242 10.81 15.98 1.73
C GLY A 242 12.26 15.68 2.13
N ASN A 243 12.49 14.66 2.95
CA ASN A 243 13.84 14.20 3.31
C ASN A 243 14.46 13.32 2.21
N GLY A 244 13.67 12.92 1.20
CA GLY A 244 14.14 12.20 0.03
C GLY A 244 13.99 10.69 0.12
N LEU A 245 14.75 9.99 -0.70
CA LEU A 245 14.78 8.55 -0.83
C LEU A 245 16.12 8.00 -0.36
N TYR A 246 16.09 6.90 0.38
CA TYR A 246 17.28 6.23 0.90
C TYR A 246 17.27 4.78 0.48
N ARG A 247 18.44 4.19 0.29
CA ARG A 247 18.62 2.77 -0.03
C ARG A 247 19.67 2.12 0.86
N SER A 248 19.42 0.89 1.23
CA SER A 248 20.38 -0.02 1.87
C SER A 248 20.44 -1.32 1.05
N THR A 249 21.62 -1.88 0.87
CA THR A 249 21.85 -3.16 0.19
C THR A 249 22.45 -4.23 1.12
N ASP A 250 22.47 -3.95 2.42
CA ASP A 250 23.10 -4.76 3.46
C ASP A 250 22.14 -5.17 4.60
N GLY A 251 20.85 -5.31 4.27
CA GLY A 251 19.81 -5.67 5.23
C GLY A 251 19.51 -4.55 6.22
N GLY A 252 19.68 -3.31 5.80
CA GLY A 252 19.36 -2.14 6.60
C GLY A 252 20.45 -1.76 7.61
N ALA A 253 21.67 -2.27 7.49
CA ALA A 253 22.76 -1.87 8.40
C ALA A 253 23.23 -0.44 8.12
N ALA A 254 23.24 -0.02 6.86
CA ALA A 254 23.53 1.34 6.45
C ALA A 254 22.58 1.81 5.34
N PHE A 255 22.23 3.10 5.38
CA PHE A 255 21.42 3.72 4.34
C PHE A 255 22.18 4.85 3.65
N THR A 256 22.11 4.87 2.33
CA THR A 256 22.67 5.95 1.51
C THR A 256 21.52 6.73 0.89
N LYS A 257 21.57 8.05 0.98
CA LYS A 257 20.60 8.93 0.31
C LYS A 257 20.77 8.84 -1.21
N VAL A 258 19.69 8.68 -1.93
CA VAL A 258 19.65 8.68 -3.39
C VAL A 258 19.76 10.12 -3.87
N ALA A 259 20.91 10.48 -4.40
CA ALA A 259 21.24 11.87 -4.78
C ALA A 259 20.35 12.42 -5.90
N SER A 260 19.87 11.57 -6.80
CA SER A 260 18.99 11.93 -7.92
C SER A 260 17.54 12.19 -7.49
N CYS A 261 17.18 12.01 -6.20
CA CYS A 261 15.84 12.19 -5.67
C CYS A 261 15.81 13.28 -4.60
N ARG A 262 15.04 14.34 -4.84
CA ARG A 262 14.86 15.43 -3.87
C ARG A 262 13.82 15.09 -2.81
N ALA A 263 12.66 14.56 -3.24
CA ALA A 263 11.58 14.16 -2.37
C ALA A 263 10.93 12.88 -2.92
N SER A 264 10.54 11.97 -2.01
CA SER A 264 9.82 10.74 -2.35
C SER A 264 8.67 10.57 -1.38
N TYR A 265 7.44 10.55 -1.89
CA TYR A 265 6.22 10.39 -1.09
C TYR A 265 5.81 8.93 -0.99
N THR A 266 5.97 8.18 -2.08
CA THR A 266 5.73 6.73 -2.14
C THR A 266 6.60 6.11 -3.22
N LEU A 267 6.90 4.84 -3.07
CA LEU A 267 7.68 4.07 -4.04
C LEU A 267 7.06 2.69 -4.29
N GLY A 268 7.32 2.14 -5.46
CA GLY A 268 6.90 0.80 -5.84
C GLY A 268 7.87 0.20 -6.85
N PHE A 269 7.70 -1.09 -7.11
CA PHE A 269 8.53 -1.82 -8.05
C PHE A 269 7.67 -2.45 -9.14
N GLY A 270 8.27 -2.64 -10.32
CA GLY A 270 7.65 -3.32 -11.43
C GLY A 270 8.65 -4.15 -12.21
N LYS A 271 8.20 -4.72 -13.32
CA LYS A 271 9.06 -5.54 -14.18
C LYS A 271 10.30 -4.78 -14.61
N ALA A 272 11.45 -5.44 -14.55
CA ALA A 272 12.72 -4.90 -15.05
C ALA A 272 12.63 -4.50 -16.54
N ALA A 273 13.36 -3.47 -16.91
CA ALA A 273 13.52 -3.09 -18.32
C ALA A 273 14.12 -4.23 -19.15
N PRO A 274 13.87 -4.28 -20.47
CA PRO A 274 14.51 -5.26 -21.32
C PRO A 274 16.04 -5.24 -21.17
N GLY A 275 16.61 -6.39 -20.85
CA GLY A 275 18.06 -6.56 -20.61
C GLY A 275 18.55 -6.13 -19.22
N ALA A 276 17.72 -5.55 -18.37
CA ALA A 276 18.03 -5.25 -16.98
C ALA A 276 17.69 -6.42 -16.06
N SER A 277 18.45 -6.55 -14.97
CA SER A 277 18.21 -7.57 -13.93
C SER A 277 17.58 -6.97 -12.66
N TYR A 278 17.53 -5.65 -12.54
CA TYR A 278 16.92 -4.96 -11.41
C TYR A 278 15.50 -4.53 -11.74
N PRO A 279 14.54 -4.67 -10.80
CA PRO A 279 13.18 -4.19 -11.00
C PRO A 279 13.15 -2.69 -11.34
N ALA A 280 12.26 -2.26 -12.22
CA ALA A 280 12.01 -0.85 -12.41
C ALA A 280 11.48 -0.24 -11.10
N VAL A 281 12.01 0.90 -10.71
CA VAL A 281 11.60 1.65 -9.51
C VAL A 281 10.66 2.76 -9.94
N TYR A 282 9.52 2.84 -9.29
CA TYR A 282 8.53 3.90 -9.50
C TYR A 282 8.41 4.73 -8.24
N MET A 283 8.23 6.04 -8.37
CA MET A 283 7.93 6.91 -7.24
C MET A 283 6.92 8.00 -7.60
N VAL A 284 6.17 8.43 -6.62
CA VAL A 284 5.59 9.77 -6.59
C VAL A 284 6.54 10.63 -5.78
N GLY A 285 7.08 11.65 -6.42
CA GLY A 285 8.13 12.46 -5.78
C GLY A 285 8.62 13.58 -6.67
N SER A 286 9.80 14.08 -6.40
CA SER A 286 10.48 15.08 -7.23
C SER A 286 11.98 14.80 -7.34
N THR A 287 12.50 14.98 -8.53
CA THR A 287 13.95 14.94 -8.82
C THR A 287 14.55 16.35 -8.70
N GLU A 288 13.79 17.34 -9.13
CA GLU A 288 14.13 18.77 -9.04
C GLU A 288 12.99 19.54 -8.35
N SER A 289 12.22 20.32 -9.10
CA SER A 289 11.14 21.17 -8.56
C SER A 289 9.73 20.63 -8.82
N ILE A 290 9.60 19.67 -9.75
CA ILE A 290 8.29 19.16 -10.18
C ILE A 290 7.97 17.88 -9.40
N THR A 291 6.86 17.89 -8.67
CA THR A 291 6.26 16.67 -8.11
C THR A 291 5.48 15.96 -9.18
N ALA A 292 5.82 14.70 -9.46
CA ALA A 292 5.25 13.92 -10.55
C ALA A 292 5.37 12.41 -10.25
N VAL A 293 4.95 11.60 -11.21
CA VAL A 293 5.21 10.15 -11.23
C VAL A 293 6.48 9.91 -12.03
N TYR A 294 7.43 9.23 -11.43
CA TYR A 294 8.73 8.95 -12.03
C TYR A 294 9.00 7.46 -12.09
N ARG A 295 9.76 7.06 -13.12
CA ARG A 295 10.31 5.70 -13.27
C ARG A 295 11.83 5.78 -13.40
N SER A 296 12.51 4.84 -12.78
CA SER A 296 13.93 4.55 -12.97
C SER A 296 14.12 3.10 -13.36
N ASP A 297 14.93 2.86 -14.40
CA ASP A 297 15.33 1.55 -14.88
C ASP A 297 16.78 1.22 -14.54
N ASP A 298 17.47 2.08 -13.76
CA ASP A 298 18.90 2.02 -13.46
C ASP A 298 19.21 2.16 -11.95
N GLU A 299 18.31 1.62 -11.11
CA GLU A 299 18.47 1.64 -9.65
C GLU A 299 18.47 3.05 -9.05
N ALA A 300 17.64 3.93 -9.57
CA ALA A 300 17.49 5.34 -9.20
C ALA A 300 18.73 6.22 -9.46
N LYS A 301 19.61 5.83 -10.38
CA LYS A 301 20.70 6.72 -10.85
C LYS A 301 20.14 7.85 -11.70
N SER A 302 19.11 7.56 -12.48
CA SER A 302 18.34 8.53 -13.26
C SER A 302 16.83 8.25 -13.21
N TRP A 303 16.03 9.27 -13.54
CA TRP A 303 14.58 9.21 -13.50
C TRP A 303 13.96 9.77 -14.76
N VAL A 304 12.91 9.11 -15.23
CA VAL A 304 12.05 9.60 -16.31
C VAL A 304 10.69 9.95 -15.72
N ARG A 305 10.22 11.18 -15.93
CA ARG A 305 8.85 11.56 -15.61
C ARG A 305 7.91 10.87 -16.59
N ILE A 306 6.91 10.14 -16.09
CA ILE A 306 6.02 9.30 -16.89
C ILE A 306 4.57 9.81 -16.95
N ASN A 307 4.23 10.88 -16.24
CA ASN A 307 2.97 11.61 -16.42
C ASN A 307 3.24 13.01 -17.00
N ASP A 308 2.39 13.46 -17.90
CA ASP A 308 2.47 14.79 -18.52
C ASP A 308 1.70 15.84 -17.70
N ASP A 309 1.67 17.10 -18.21
CA ASP A 309 0.99 18.20 -17.53
C ASP A 309 -0.55 18.14 -17.62
N ARG A 310 -1.10 17.27 -18.46
CA ARG A 310 -2.55 17.03 -18.56
C ARG A 310 -3.01 15.94 -17.62
N HIS A 311 -2.11 15.05 -17.21
CA HIS A 311 -2.37 13.92 -16.31
C HIS A 311 -1.75 14.21 -14.93
N GLN A 312 -2.37 15.16 -14.22
CA GLN A 312 -2.02 15.52 -12.87
C GLN A 312 -3.22 15.37 -11.95
N TRP A 313 -2.96 15.01 -10.72
CA TRP A 313 -3.99 14.77 -9.70
C TRP A 313 -3.65 15.56 -8.46
N GLY A 314 -4.66 16.16 -7.83
CA GLY A 314 -4.49 17.04 -6.68
C GLY A 314 -3.90 16.36 -5.44
N TRP A 315 -4.12 15.07 -5.29
CA TRP A 315 -3.54 14.28 -4.21
C TRP A 315 -3.19 12.88 -4.72
N ILE A 316 -1.91 12.59 -4.72
CA ILE A 316 -1.30 11.28 -5.01
C ILE A 316 -0.20 11.03 -4.01
N GLY A 317 0.26 9.80 -3.85
CA GLY A 317 1.38 9.48 -2.96
C GLY A 317 1.02 8.57 -1.80
N ALA A 318 -0.23 8.07 -1.73
CA ALA A 318 -0.59 7.03 -0.77
C ALA A 318 0.03 5.68 -1.15
N ALA A 319 -0.05 5.31 -2.43
CA ALA A 319 0.56 4.09 -2.95
C ALA A 319 0.86 4.21 -4.45
N ILE A 320 1.89 3.51 -4.87
CA ILE A 320 2.25 3.29 -6.27
C ILE A 320 2.74 1.85 -6.43
N ALA A 321 2.38 1.19 -7.52
CA ALA A 321 2.86 -0.15 -7.84
C ALA A 321 3.16 -0.25 -9.34
N GLY A 322 4.32 -0.77 -9.70
CA GLY A 322 4.60 -1.20 -11.07
C GLY A 322 4.02 -2.60 -11.34
N ASP A 323 3.62 -2.88 -12.56
CA ASP A 323 3.19 -4.24 -12.95
C ASP A 323 4.43 -5.15 -13.02
N PRO A 324 4.48 -6.26 -12.28
CA PRO A 324 5.63 -7.19 -12.32
C PRO A 324 5.69 -8.02 -13.60
N ARG A 325 4.68 -7.99 -14.45
CA ARG A 325 4.56 -8.72 -15.72
C ARG A 325 4.83 -7.87 -16.94
N ILE A 326 4.55 -6.56 -16.86
CA ILE A 326 4.63 -5.64 -17.98
C ILE A 326 5.52 -4.45 -17.60
N HIS A 327 6.71 -4.38 -18.20
CA HIS A 327 7.59 -3.23 -18.00
C HIS A 327 6.92 -1.94 -18.47
N GLY A 328 7.00 -0.89 -17.67
CA GLY A 328 6.42 0.41 -17.96
C GLY A 328 4.98 0.61 -17.48
N ARG A 329 4.22 -0.47 -17.23
CA ARG A 329 2.89 -0.34 -16.64
C ARG A 329 2.98 0.00 -15.16
N VAL A 330 2.20 1.00 -14.74
CA VAL A 330 2.19 1.51 -13.37
C VAL A 330 0.76 1.80 -12.92
N TYR A 331 0.50 1.63 -11.63
CA TYR A 331 -0.75 1.95 -10.94
C TYR A 331 -0.47 2.98 -9.86
N VAL A 332 -1.27 4.05 -9.82
CA VAL A 332 -1.13 5.16 -8.88
C VAL A 332 -2.42 5.32 -8.10
N ALA A 333 -2.31 5.32 -6.79
CA ALA A 333 -3.42 5.62 -5.89
C ALA A 333 -3.70 7.13 -5.88
N THR A 334 -4.97 7.49 -6.02
CA THR A 334 -5.43 8.85 -5.82
C THR A 334 -6.44 8.91 -4.67
N ASN A 335 -6.65 10.12 -4.16
CA ASN A 335 -7.72 10.38 -3.20
C ASN A 335 -8.81 11.18 -3.92
N GLY A 336 -9.87 10.49 -4.35
CA GLY A 336 -11.00 11.09 -5.05
C GLY A 336 -11.03 10.89 -6.58
N ARG A 337 -10.13 10.04 -7.14
CA ARG A 337 -10.15 9.67 -8.57
C ARG A 337 -9.83 8.18 -8.78
N GLY A 338 -10.02 7.35 -7.74
CA GLY A 338 -9.75 5.92 -7.77
C GLY A 338 -8.29 5.58 -8.07
N VAL A 339 -8.07 4.48 -8.78
CA VAL A 339 -6.76 4.07 -9.28
C VAL A 339 -6.57 4.59 -10.69
N GLN A 340 -5.47 5.28 -10.92
CA GLN A 340 -5.01 5.63 -12.25
C GLN A 340 -3.95 4.62 -12.70
N TYR A 341 -3.92 4.29 -14.00
CA TYR A 341 -2.85 3.46 -14.54
C TYR A 341 -2.23 4.08 -15.77
N GLY A 342 -0.94 3.83 -15.96
CA GLY A 342 -0.18 4.21 -17.14
C GLY A 342 0.29 2.97 -17.90
N GLU A 343 0.20 3.01 -19.23
CA GLU A 343 0.73 1.98 -20.13
C GLU A 343 2.04 2.45 -20.76
N PRO A 344 2.97 1.52 -21.05
CA PRO A 344 4.12 1.86 -21.88
C PRO A 344 3.65 2.26 -23.30
N VAL A 345 4.26 3.30 -23.83
CA VAL A 345 4.04 3.77 -25.21
C VAL A 345 4.98 3.03 -26.16
#